data_3701d253e232c833462d1890956e197e
#
_entry.id   3701d253e232c833462d1890956e197e
#
_cell.length_a   1.000
_cell.length_b   1.000
_cell.length_c   1.000
_cell.angle_alpha   90.00
_cell.angle_beta   90.00
_cell.angle_gamma   90.00
#
_symmetry.space_group_name_H-M   'P 1'
#
loop_
_entity.id
_entity.type
_entity.pdbx_description
1 polymer ?
#
loop_
_entity_poly.entity_id
_entity_poly.type
_entity_poly.pdbx_seq_one_letter_code
_entity_poly.pdbx_strand_id
1 'polypeptide(L)'
;VDAEVHMVESWDDGYIQQQNDKLHSDWYCRSPYIMVLDSDCILTRELRPEDLFFEGSPIWLYESVPKDSTPWYEITQEAVKHMPEFEFMRRHPFVFTSQSLRDFRKFMFECHGEDICLWLKKRPERRFSEFNAFGAWAYRHYYKHFSWKHPSEIPTYVRQFWSWGGLDGDARAEIEKILSE
;
A
#
# COMPACT_ATOMS: atom_id res chain seq x y z
N VAL A 1 -17.61 10.64 -12.86
CA VAL A 1 -16.35 11.00 -12.19
C VAL A 1 -15.32 11.25 -13.27
N ASP A 2 -14.78 12.46 -13.32
CA ASP A 2 -13.69 12.79 -14.25
C ASP A 2 -12.42 12.14 -13.73
N ALA A 3 -11.81 11.23 -14.51
CA ALA A 3 -10.56 10.60 -14.18
C ALA A 3 -9.40 11.36 -14.82
N GLU A 4 -8.39 11.71 -14.03
CA GLU A 4 -7.14 12.26 -14.53
C GLU A 4 -6.14 11.11 -14.73
N VAL A 5 -5.54 11.04 -15.91
CA VAL A 5 -4.56 10.02 -16.27
C VAL A 5 -3.18 10.63 -16.29
N HIS A 6 -2.32 10.19 -15.38
CA HIS A 6 -0.91 10.56 -15.35
C HIS A 6 -0.06 9.46 -15.98
N MET A 7 0.68 9.85 -17.03
CA MET A 7 1.67 8.96 -17.66
C MET A 7 3.00 9.12 -16.95
N VAL A 8 3.58 8.02 -16.52
CA VAL A 8 4.91 7.97 -15.86
C VAL A 8 5.93 7.30 -16.77
N GLU A 9 7.21 7.63 -16.57
CA GLU A 9 8.29 6.97 -17.29
C GLU A 9 8.31 5.47 -16.96
N SER A 10 8.35 4.62 -17.98
CA SER A 10 8.32 3.17 -17.81
C SER A 10 9.67 2.64 -17.33
N TRP A 11 9.64 1.77 -16.31
CA TRP A 11 10.79 1.01 -15.84
C TRP A 11 10.76 -0.40 -16.45
N ASP A 12 11.91 -1.07 -16.42
CA ASP A 12 12.02 -2.48 -16.87
C ASP A 12 11.18 -3.44 -15.98
N ASP A 13 11.06 -3.16 -14.68
CA ASP A 13 10.21 -3.91 -13.75
C ASP A 13 8.99 -3.08 -13.33
N GLY A 14 7.86 -3.32 -13.98
CA GLY A 14 6.59 -2.67 -13.67
C GLY A 14 6.05 -2.98 -12.27
N TYR A 15 6.44 -4.11 -11.66
CA TYR A 15 6.04 -4.44 -10.29
C TYR A 15 6.70 -3.50 -9.27
N ILE A 16 7.99 -3.23 -9.43
CA ILE A 16 8.71 -2.29 -8.57
C ILE A 16 8.30 -0.85 -8.87
N GLN A 17 8.08 -0.53 -10.15
CA GLN A 17 7.62 0.79 -10.56
C GLN A 17 6.31 1.17 -9.88
N GLN A 18 5.28 0.33 -9.94
CA GLN A 18 3.99 0.65 -9.33
C GLN A 18 4.09 0.95 -7.82
N GLN A 19 4.99 0.29 -7.13
CA GLN A 19 5.22 0.54 -5.69
C GLN A 19 5.91 1.89 -5.46
N ASN A 20 6.88 2.23 -6.32
CA ASN A 20 7.48 3.55 -6.30
C ASN A 20 6.44 4.65 -6.57
N ASP A 21 5.58 4.45 -7.55
CA ASP A 21 4.56 5.44 -7.95
C ASP A 21 3.52 5.66 -6.84
N LYS A 22 3.13 4.60 -6.12
CA LYS A 22 2.29 4.72 -4.92
C LYS A 22 2.96 5.55 -3.83
N LEU A 23 4.26 5.34 -3.60
CA LEU A 23 5.04 6.12 -2.63
C LEU A 23 5.33 7.56 -3.08
N HIS A 24 5.05 7.90 -4.33
CA HIS A 24 5.13 9.25 -4.91
C HIS A 24 3.76 9.81 -5.32
N SER A 25 2.67 9.20 -4.90
CA SER A 25 1.32 9.60 -5.30
C SER A 25 0.97 11.04 -4.92
N ASP A 26 1.62 11.63 -3.92
CA ASP A 26 1.51 13.04 -3.56
C ASP A 26 2.09 14.02 -4.61
N TRP A 27 2.83 13.55 -5.61
CA TRP A 27 3.26 14.36 -6.75
C TRP A 27 2.15 14.56 -7.77
N TYR A 28 1.22 13.63 -7.83
CA TYR A 28 0.10 13.62 -8.79
C TYR A 28 -1.21 14.09 -8.14
N CYS A 29 -1.34 13.96 -6.83
CA CYS A 29 -2.54 14.31 -6.10
C CYS A 29 -2.25 15.39 -5.05
N ARG A 30 -2.98 16.51 -5.12
CA ARG A 30 -2.83 17.63 -4.17
C ARG A 30 -3.67 17.49 -2.89
N SER A 31 -4.38 16.38 -2.73
CA SER A 31 -5.16 16.10 -1.54
C SER A 31 -4.27 15.85 -0.31
N PRO A 32 -4.66 16.28 0.89
CA PRO A 32 -3.95 15.92 2.12
C PRO A 32 -4.00 14.43 2.42
N TYR A 33 -5.02 13.72 1.91
CA TYR A 33 -5.19 12.28 2.02
C TYR A 33 -5.28 11.66 0.64
N ILE A 34 -4.60 10.55 0.44
CA ILE A 34 -4.52 9.83 -0.83
C ILE A 34 -4.89 8.39 -0.58
N MET A 35 -6.02 7.96 -1.13
CA MET A 35 -6.44 6.57 -1.13
C MET A 35 -5.80 5.84 -2.30
N VAL A 36 -5.21 4.70 -2.03
CA VAL A 36 -4.60 3.83 -3.04
C VAL A 36 -5.39 2.52 -3.13
N LEU A 37 -5.71 2.15 -4.36
CA LEU A 37 -6.37 0.89 -4.69
C LEU A 37 -5.62 0.26 -5.88
N ASP A 38 -5.29 -1.01 -5.79
CA ASP A 38 -4.65 -1.74 -6.90
C ASP A 38 -5.65 -2.02 -8.02
N SER A 39 -5.17 -2.08 -9.25
CA SER A 39 -6.00 -2.26 -10.45
C SER A 39 -6.70 -3.62 -10.52
N ASP A 40 -6.26 -4.59 -9.72
CA ASP A 40 -6.86 -5.92 -9.58
C ASP A 40 -7.85 -6.02 -8.40
N CYS A 41 -8.28 -4.87 -7.89
CA CYS A 41 -9.21 -4.74 -6.78
C CYS A 41 -10.56 -4.19 -7.23
N ILE A 42 -11.64 -4.76 -6.70
CA ILE A 42 -13.01 -4.29 -6.91
C ILE A 42 -13.62 -3.92 -5.55
N LEU A 43 -14.25 -2.74 -5.49
CA LEU A 43 -15.04 -2.34 -4.33
C LEU A 43 -16.33 -3.18 -4.31
N THR A 44 -16.58 -3.87 -3.20
CA THR A 44 -17.77 -4.73 -3.02
C THR A 44 -18.96 -3.99 -2.44
N ARG A 45 -18.76 -2.72 -2.08
CA ARG A 45 -19.80 -1.82 -1.58
C ARG A 45 -19.36 -0.37 -1.63
N GLU A 46 -20.28 0.54 -1.47
CA GLU A 46 -20.01 1.97 -1.33
C GLU A 46 -19.04 2.22 -0.17
N LEU A 47 -18.02 3.04 -0.42
CA LEU A 47 -17.09 3.54 0.60
C LEU A 47 -17.51 4.93 1.07
N ARG A 48 -17.49 5.13 2.37
CA ARG A 48 -17.75 6.41 3.02
C ARG A 48 -16.50 6.86 3.79
N PRO A 49 -16.36 8.14 4.11
CA PRO A 49 -15.22 8.62 4.89
C PRO A 49 -15.03 7.88 6.22
N GLU A 50 -16.09 7.53 6.91
CA GLU A 50 -16.08 6.77 8.17
C GLU A 50 -15.57 5.33 8.04
N ASP A 51 -15.55 4.79 6.82
CA ASP A 51 -14.98 3.47 6.52
C ASP A 51 -13.44 3.52 6.41
N LEU A 52 -12.91 4.72 6.15
CA LEU A 52 -11.49 4.97 5.91
C LEU A 52 -10.81 5.73 7.07
N PHE A 53 -11.60 6.39 7.92
CA PHE A 53 -11.10 7.23 9.01
C PHE A 53 -11.78 6.86 10.32
N PHE A 54 -11.01 6.87 11.39
CA PHE A 54 -11.52 6.77 12.74
C PHE A 54 -10.96 7.95 13.57
N GLU A 55 -11.86 8.71 14.21
CA GLU A 55 -11.52 9.92 14.98
C GLU A 55 -10.62 10.91 14.18
N GLY A 56 -10.88 11.04 12.88
CA GLY A 56 -10.15 11.94 11.98
C GLY A 56 -8.79 11.43 11.50
N SER A 57 -8.36 10.24 11.92
CA SER A 57 -7.12 9.59 11.48
C SER A 57 -7.38 8.49 10.48
N PRO A 58 -6.57 8.36 9.40
CA PRO A 58 -6.70 7.26 8.46
C PRO A 58 -6.55 5.91 9.17
N ILE A 59 -7.42 4.96 8.82
CA ILE A 59 -7.33 3.60 9.32
C ILE A 59 -6.21 2.87 8.57
N TRP A 60 -5.32 2.22 9.33
CA TRP A 60 -4.29 1.34 8.80
C TRP A 60 -4.35 -0.01 9.49
N LEU A 61 -4.40 -1.08 8.71
CA LEU A 61 -4.53 -2.43 9.24
C LEU A 61 -3.16 -3.03 9.52
N TYR A 62 -3.05 -3.73 10.64
CA TYR A 62 -1.85 -4.47 11.01
C TYR A 62 -2.23 -5.84 11.58
N GLU A 63 -1.34 -6.80 11.45
CA GLU A 63 -1.52 -8.14 12.00
C GLU A 63 -0.17 -8.73 12.42
N SER A 64 -0.16 -9.45 13.53
CA SER A 64 1.03 -10.21 13.95
C SER A 64 1.31 -11.32 12.96
N VAL A 65 2.53 -11.36 12.44
CA VAL A 65 2.96 -12.38 11.49
C VAL A 65 4.21 -13.07 12.03
N PRO A 66 4.29 -14.41 11.97
CA PRO A 66 5.52 -15.12 12.27
C PRO A 66 6.66 -14.61 11.38
N LYS A 67 7.84 -14.38 11.97
CA LYS A 67 9.01 -13.77 11.32
C LYS A 67 9.37 -14.38 9.97
N ASP A 68 9.14 -15.66 9.79
CA ASP A 68 9.54 -16.43 8.61
C ASP A 68 8.40 -16.61 7.59
N SER A 69 7.26 -15.94 7.78
CA SER A 69 6.04 -16.25 7.02
C SER A 69 5.80 -15.34 5.81
N THR A 70 6.56 -14.25 5.64
CA THR A 70 6.36 -13.34 4.51
C THR A 70 7.65 -13.12 3.73
N PRO A 71 7.59 -13.12 2.39
CA PRO A 71 8.76 -12.88 1.54
C PRO A 71 9.29 -11.43 1.65
N TRP A 72 8.51 -10.54 2.24
CA TRP A 72 8.83 -9.10 2.36
C TRP A 72 9.54 -8.73 3.67
N TYR A 73 9.66 -9.66 4.63
CA TYR A 73 10.14 -9.34 5.97
C TYR A 73 11.56 -8.76 5.97
N GLU A 74 12.51 -9.47 5.34
CA GLU A 74 13.91 -9.06 5.30
C GLU A 74 14.12 -7.71 4.61
N ILE A 75 13.47 -7.52 3.46
CA ILE A 75 13.59 -6.28 2.71
C ILE A 75 12.90 -5.10 3.41
N THR A 76 11.79 -5.36 4.12
CA THR A 76 11.15 -4.37 4.98
C THR A 76 12.08 -3.96 6.10
N GLN A 77 12.72 -4.90 6.79
CA GLN A 77 13.71 -4.63 7.83
C GLN A 77 14.89 -3.81 7.28
N GLU A 78 15.38 -4.15 6.10
CA GLU A 78 16.43 -3.38 5.43
C GLU A 78 15.99 -1.94 5.16
N ALA A 79 14.78 -1.76 4.62
CA ALA A 79 14.23 -0.45 4.29
C ALA A 79 14.10 0.45 5.52
N VAL A 80 13.48 -0.06 6.58
CA VAL A 80 13.16 0.76 7.77
C VAL A 80 14.22 0.71 8.87
N LYS A 81 15.32 -0.05 8.69
CA LYS A 81 16.44 -0.19 9.64
C LYS A 81 16.04 -0.71 11.03
N HIS A 82 14.92 -1.38 11.13
CA HIS A 82 14.51 -2.09 12.36
C HIS A 82 13.64 -3.31 12.00
N MET A 83 13.50 -4.23 12.94
CA MET A 83 12.65 -5.40 12.76
C MET A 83 11.19 -4.97 12.73
N PRO A 84 10.43 -5.30 11.67
CA PRO A 84 8.98 -5.07 11.63
C PRO A 84 8.30 -5.93 12.72
N GLU A 85 7.42 -5.29 13.50
CA GLU A 85 6.66 -5.98 14.54
C GLU A 85 5.42 -6.67 13.98
N PHE A 86 4.89 -6.11 12.88
CA PHE A 86 3.65 -6.52 12.24
C PHE A 86 3.79 -6.55 10.73
N GLU A 87 2.85 -7.23 10.09
CA GLU A 87 2.58 -7.07 8.67
C GLU A 87 1.47 -6.04 8.46
N PHE A 88 1.68 -5.16 7.48
CA PHE A 88 0.81 -4.02 7.20
C PHE A 88 0.12 -4.10 5.84
N MET A 89 0.47 -5.05 4.99
CA MET A 89 -0.20 -5.28 3.71
C MET A 89 -1.41 -6.20 3.91
N ARG A 90 -2.52 -5.66 4.45
CA ARG A 90 -3.64 -6.50 4.88
C ARG A 90 -4.92 -6.33 4.09
N ARG A 91 -5.31 -5.16 3.74
CA ARG A 91 -6.53 -4.91 2.98
C ARG A 91 -6.41 -3.60 2.24
N HIS A 92 -7.11 -3.54 1.13
CA HIS A 92 -7.38 -2.29 0.47
C HIS A 92 -8.74 -1.73 0.94
N PRO A 93 -8.95 -0.41 0.83
CA PRO A 93 -7.99 0.58 0.36
C PRO A 93 -6.99 1.01 1.44
N PHE A 94 -5.82 1.50 0.99
CA PHE A 94 -4.84 2.14 1.87
C PHE A 94 -4.95 3.66 1.76
N VAL A 95 -4.92 4.35 2.89
CA VAL A 95 -4.97 5.82 2.93
C VAL A 95 -3.69 6.37 3.51
N PHE A 96 -2.92 7.06 2.67
CA PHE A 96 -1.73 7.81 3.07
C PHE A 96 -2.10 9.26 3.38
N THR A 97 -1.29 9.93 4.19
CA THR A 97 -1.25 11.39 4.17
C THR A 97 -0.14 11.86 3.24
N SER A 98 -0.35 12.94 2.48
CA SER A 98 0.69 13.50 1.61
C SER A 98 1.94 13.88 2.40
N GLN A 99 1.79 14.30 3.66
CA GLN A 99 2.93 14.61 4.52
C GLN A 99 3.71 13.34 4.90
N SER A 100 3.03 12.27 5.28
CA SER A 100 3.70 11.01 5.67
C SER A 100 4.47 10.38 4.51
N LEU A 101 3.98 10.50 3.26
CA LEU A 101 4.72 10.05 2.08
C LEU A 101 6.04 10.82 1.91
N ARG A 102 6.01 12.15 2.05
CA ARG A 102 7.22 12.99 1.96
C ARG A 102 8.22 12.63 3.07
N ASP A 103 7.73 12.47 4.29
CA ASP A 103 8.60 12.19 5.44
C ASP A 103 9.17 10.77 5.38
N PHE A 104 8.42 9.81 4.85
CA PHE A 104 8.94 8.46 4.58
C PHE A 104 10.05 8.48 3.53
N ARG A 105 9.87 9.17 2.40
CA ARG A 105 10.92 9.29 1.38
C ARG A 105 12.16 10.01 1.93
N LYS A 106 11.97 11.04 2.75
CA LYS A 106 13.08 11.72 3.45
C LYS A 106 13.81 10.75 4.38
N PHE A 107 13.08 9.97 5.18
CA PHE A 107 13.66 8.94 6.04
C PHE A 107 14.47 7.93 5.23
N MET A 108 13.94 7.45 4.10
CA MET A 108 14.66 6.53 3.22
C MET A 108 15.98 7.12 2.73
N PHE A 109 15.95 8.39 2.30
CA PHE A 109 17.16 9.10 1.89
C PHE A 109 18.20 9.23 3.03
N GLU A 110 17.76 9.61 4.21
CA GLU A 110 18.63 9.76 5.39
C GLU A 110 19.25 8.42 5.83
N CYS A 111 18.52 7.32 5.72
CA CYS A 111 19.00 6.00 6.12
C CYS A 111 19.89 5.31 5.08
N HIS A 112 19.70 5.60 3.80
CA HIS A 112 20.32 4.84 2.70
C HIS A 112 21.28 5.68 1.86
N GLY A 113 21.31 7.01 2.04
CA GLY A 113 22.16 7.92 1.26
C GLY A 113 21.74 8.09 -0.20
N GLU A 114 20.56 7.59 -0.57
CA GLU A 114 19.99 7.67 -1.91
C GLU A 114 18.46 7.76 -1.85
N ASP A 115 17.86 8.31 -2.90
CA ASP A 115 16.40 8.36 -2.96
C ASP A 115 15.78 6.95 -3.12
N ILE A 116 14.51 6.84 -2.73
CA ILE A 116 13.81 5.55 -2.73
C ILE A 116 13.70 4.94 -4.13
N CYS A 117 13.62 5.73 -5.19
CA CYS A 117 13.58 5.27 -6.57
C CYS A 117 14.88 4.53 -6.94
N LEU A 118 16.05 5.12 -6.64
CA LEU A 118 17.35 4.49 -6.86
C LEU A 118 17.54 3.27 -5.97
N TRP A 119 17.09 3.38 -4.72
CA TRP A 119 17.14 2.27 -3.77
C TRP A 119 16.35 1.06 -4.26
N LEU A 120 15.13 1.26 -4.79
CA LEU A 120 14.27 0.21 -5.34
C LEU A 120 14.84 -0.41 -6.62
N LYS A 121 15.36 0.40 -7.55
CA LYS A 121 15.96 -0.07 -8.82
C LYS A 121 17.13 -1.05 -8.62
N LYS A 122 17.82 -0.99 -7.51
CA LYS A 122 18.92 -1.91 -7.16
C LYS A 122 18.45 -3.27 -6.62
N ARG A 123 17.15 -3.46 -6.45
CA ARG A 123 16.55 -4.66 -5.86
C ARG A 123 15.64 -5.36 -6.86
N PRO A 124 16.21 -6.17 -7.75
CA PRO A 124 15.46 -6.81 -8.85
C PRO A 124 14.48 -7.89 -8.36
N GLU A 125 14.61 -8.32 -7.10
CA GLU A 125 13.73 -9.31 -6.55
C GLU A 125 12.40 -8.67 -6.12
N ARG A 126 11.29 -9.27 -6.54
CA ARG A 126 9.91 -8.85 -6.22
C ARG A 126 9.57 -9.13 -4.74
N ARG A 127 10.43 -8.70 -3.83
CA ARG A 127 10.29 -8.92 -2.38
C ARG A 127 9.98 -7.65 -1.60
N PHE A 128 9.96 -6.50 -2.24
CA PHE A 128 9.56 -5.25 -1.60
C PHE A 128 8.04 -5.14 -1.57
N SER A 129 7.51 -4.58 -0.49
CA SER A 129 6.14 -4.15 -0.35
C SER A 129 6.12 -2.76 0.24
N GLU A 130 5.61 -1.80 -0.54
CA GLU A 130 5.46 -0.40 -0.14
C GLU A 130 4.59 -0.27 1.11
N PHE A 131 3.55 -1.08 1.20
CA PHE A 131 2.63 -1.05 2.33
C PHE A 131 3.30 -1.56 3.62
N ASN A 132 4.11 -2.61 3.53
CA ASN A 132 4.85 -3.12 4.68
C ASN A 132 5.95 -2.16 5.11
N ALA A 133 6.73 -1.62 4.17
CA ALA A 133 7.81 -0.69 4.48
C ALA A 133 7.28 0.62 5.06
N PHE A 134 6.26 1.20 4.41
CA PHE A 134 5.62 2.41 4.92
C PHE A 134 4.93 2.15 6.27
N GLY A 135 4.16 1.07 6.39
CA GLY A 135 3.45 0.72 7.61
C GLY A 135 4.38 0.51 8.80
N ALA A 136 5.48 -0.23 8.62
CA ALA A 136 6.48 -0.45 9.67
C ALA A 136 7.14 0.87 10.12
N TRP A 137 7.49 1.75 9.17
CA TRP A 137 8.00 3.07 9.48
C TRP A 137 6.95 3.94 10.18
N ALA A 138 5.73 4.02 9.64
CA ALA A 138 4.66 4.85 10.19
C ALA A 138 4.23 4.40 11.58
N TYR A 139 4.17 3.11 11.84
CA TYR A 139 3.87 2.55 13.15
C TYR A 139 4.85 3.05 14.23
N ARG A 140 6.12 3.23 13.87
CA ARG A 140 7.16 3.68 14.78
C ARG A 140 7.28 5.20 14.89
N HIS A 141 7.14 5.91 13.76
CA HIS A 141 7.44 7.35 13.67
C HIS A 141 6.21 8.24 13.57
N TYR A 142 5.08 7.67 13.13
CA TYR A 142 3.82 8.36 12.85
C TYR A 142 2.62 7.76 13.58
N TYR A 143 2.85 6.99 14.62
CA TYR A 143 1.82 6.21 15.33
C TYR A 143 0.53 7.00 15.60
N LYS A 144 0.64 8.23 16.09
CA LYS A 144 -0.49 9.09 16.47
C LYS A 144 -1.29 9.68 15.30
N HIS A 145 -0.77 9.53 14.07
CA HIS A 145 -1.40 10.08 12.87
C HIS A 145 -2.26 9.06 12.10
N PHE A 146 -2.25 7.81 12.57
CA PHE A 146 -3.03 6.72 12.00
C PHE A 146 -3.86 6.03 13.09
N SER A 147 -5.01 5.51 12.71
CA SER A 147 -5.83 4.64 13.54
C SER A 147 -5.49 3.19 13.21
N TRP A 148 -4.70 2.57 14.05
CA TRP A 148 -4.23 1.19 13.88
C TRP A 148 -5.30 0.21 14.29
N LYS A 149 -5.72 -0.68 13.37
CA LYS A 149 -6.80 -1.65 13.58
C LYS A 149 -6.38 -3.05 13.17
N HIS A 150 -6.84 -4.04 13.92
CA HIS A 150 -6.75 -5.43 13.48
C HIS A 150 -7.77 -5.71 12.35
N PRO A 151 -7.45 -6.56 11.36
CA PRO A 151 -8.38 -6.87 10.26
C PRO A 151 -9.77 -7.36 10.71
N SER A 152 -9.88 -8.00 11.86
CA SER A 152 -11.17 -8.45 12.41
C SER A 152 -12.08 -7.34 12.91
N GLU A 153 -11.53 -6.13 13.13
CA GLU A 153 -12.29 -4.96 13.61
C GLU A 153 -12.96 -4.18 12.47
N ILE A 154 -12.53 -4.44 11.22
CA ILE A 154 -12.94 -3.66 10.06
C ILE A 154 -13.61 -4.58 9.03
N PRO A 155 -14.78 -4.22 8.49
CA PRO A 155 -15.42 -4.95 7.41
C PRO A 155 -14.54 -5.00 6.15
N THR A 156 -14.74 -5.99 5.32
CA THR A 156 -14.09 -6.08 4.01
C THR A 156 -14.84 -5.22 3.00
N TYR A 157 -14.12 -4.29 2.36
CA TYR A 157 -14.64 -3.37 1.35
C TYR A 157 -14.19 -3.71 -0.06
N VAL A 158 -13.17 -4.56 -0.17
CA VAL A 158 -12.46 -4.83 -1.42
C VAL A 158 -12.32 -6.32 -1.62
N ARG A 159 -12.59 -6.75 -2.84
CA ARG A 159 -12.22 -8.07 -3.34
C ARG A 159 -11.03 -7.92 -4.29
N GLN A 160 -9.92 -8.56 -3.99
CA GLN A 160 -8.73 -8.58 -4.84
C GLN A 160 -8.73 -9.86 -5.69
N PHE A 161 -8.47 -9.71 -6.97
CA PHE A 161 -8.32 -10.78 -7.93
C PHE A 161 -6.87 -10.82 -8.43
N TRP A 162 -6.08 -11.71 -7.88
CA TRP A 162 -4.67 -11.84 -8.25
C TRP A 162 -4.53 -12.14 -9.73
N SER A 163 -3.94 -11.20 -10.47
CA SER A 163 -3.80 -11.28 -11.93
C SER A 163 -2.60 -12.13 -12.40
N TRP A 164 -1.86 -12.71 -11.48
CA TRP A 164 -0.70 -13.56 -11.77
C TRP A 164 -1.14 -14.84 -12.48
N GLY A 165 -0.76 -14.99 -13.75
CA GLY A 165 -1.17 -16.11 -14.61
C GLY A 165 -2.51 -15.90 -15.34
N GLY A 166 -3.14 -14.73 -15.19
CA GLY A 166 -4.45 -14.40 -15.76
C GLY A 166 -5.62 -14.75 -14.84
N LEU A 167 -6.80 -14.22 -15.18
CA LEU A 167 -8.04 -14.54 -14.48
C LEU A 167 -8.61 -15.84 -15.03
N ASP A 168 -8.85 -16.82 -14.15
CA ASP A 168 -9.58 -18.04 -14.49
C ASP A 168 -11.08 -17.80 -14.67
N GLY A 169 -11.82 -18.86 -15.05
CA GLY A 169 -13.25 -18.76 -15.31
C GLY A 169 -14.07 -18.42 -14.07
N ASP A 170 -13.65 -18.92 -12.91
CA ASP A 170 -14.35 -18.69 -11.65
C ASP A 170 -14.17 -17.24 -11.18
N ALA A 171 -12.96 -16.70 -11.26
CA ALA A 171 -12.66 -15.30 -10.96
C ALA A 171 -13.46 -14.36 -11.88
N ARG A 172 -13.55 -14.67 -13.18
CA ARG A 172 -14.35 -13.87 -14.14
C ARG A 172 -15.83 -13.87 -13.78
N ALA A 173 -16.40 -15.04 -13.47
CA ALA A 173 -17.81 -15.16 -13.08
C ALA A 173 -18.09 -14.40 -11.75
N GLU A 174 -17.17 -14.46 -10.78
CA GLU A 174 -17.28 -13.69 -9.54
C GLU A 174 -17.24 -12.18 -9.79
N ILE A 175 -16.34 -11.70 -10.67
CA ILE A 175 -16.25 -10.29 -11.07
C ILE A 175 -17.56 -9.83 -11.71
N GLU A 176 -18.08 -10.59 -12.69
CA GLU A 176 -19.33 -10.26 -13.37
C GLU A 176 -20.51 -10.18 -12.38
N LYS A 177 -20.56 -11.08 -11.41
CA LYS A 177 -21.56 -11.06 -10.35
C LYS A 177 -21.46 -9.80 -9.50
N ILE A 178 -20.26 -9.44 -9.01
CA ILE A 178 -20.06 -8.23 -8.18
C ILE A 178 -20.46 -6.97 -8.95
N LEU A 179 -20.14 -6.89 -10.25
CA LEU A 179 -20.45 -5.71 -11.07
C LEU A 179 -21.92 -5.61 -11.47
N SER A 180 -22.73 -6.67 -11.27
CA SER A 180 -24.15 -6.71 -11.57
C SER A 180 -25.05 -6.40 -10.36
N GLU A 181 -24.52 -6.40 -9.16
CA GLU A 181 -25.19 -6.06 -7.89
C GLU A 181 -25.09 -4.55 -7.59
#